data_ac026af72b3bfcfd9baa48b1383aba70
#
_entry.id   ac026af72b3bfcfd9baa48b1383aba70
#
_cell.length_a   1.000
_cell.length_b   1.000
_cell.length_c   1.000
_cell.angle_alpha   90.00
_cell.angle_beta   90.00
_cell.angle_gamma   90.00
#
_symmetry.space_group_name_H-M   'P 1'
#
loop_
_entity.id
_entity.type
_entity.pdbx_description
1 polymer ?
#
loop_
_entity_poly.entity_id
_entity_poly.type
_entity_poly.pdbx_seq_one_letter_code
_entity_poly.pdbx_strand_id
1 'polypeptide(L)'
;MCMVGLLVGCEGNEDTVDDGNSLNWSLFRGDASLSGYTDRSLPKKPSLLWSYKSGVRTVSSPIVHQGTTYWCDKKGHIWGIDLKGEPVFGYDLDTPVEAIPMVYDSVLYIGRLDGWMSAISLESRDTLWNFETMGQISASPNRVGFEGSEGDRVR
;
A
#
# COMPACT_ATOMS: atom_id res chain seq x y z
N MET A 1 3.21 -5.66 -20.21
CA MET A 1 3.19 -6.70 -19.16
C MET A 1 3.95 -6.13 -17.98
N CYS A 2 3.24 -5.77 -16.92
CA CYS A 2 3.86 -5.20 -15.72
C CYS A 2 4.16 -6.33 -14.73
N MET A 3 5.36 -6.34 -14.17
CA MET A 3 5.82 -7.32 -13.20
C MET A 3 6.20 -6.56 -11.93
N VAL A 4 5.57 -6.90 -10.82
CA VAL A 4 5.95 -6.39 -9.50
C VAL A 4 6.77 -7.47 -8.81
N GLY A 5 7.93 -7.13 -8.31
CA GLY A 5 8.82 -8.03 -7.60
C GLY A 5 9.32 -7.40 -6.30
N LEU A 6 9.39 -8.18 -5.25
CA LEU A 6 9.97 -7.79 -3.98
C LEU A 6 11.38 -8.35 -3.84
N LEU A 7 12.35 -7.49 -3.55
CA LEU A 7 13.73 -7.86 -3.25
C LEU A 7 13.93 -7.79 -1.73
N VAL A 8 14.10 -8.94 -1.08
CA VAL A 8 14.46 -9.02 0.34
C VAL A 8 15.66 -9.94 0.47
N GLY A 9 16.66 -9.54 1.20
CA GLY A 9 17.80 -10.37 1.54
C GLY A 9 17.69 -10.85 2.98
N CYS A 10 17.69 -12.14 3.18
CA CYS A 10 17.91 -12.75 4.50
C CYS A 10 19.28 -13.40 4.50
N GLU A 11 20.26 -12.81 5.20
CA GLU A 11 21.36 -13.58 5.81
C GLU A 11 21.23 -13.37 7.31
N GLY A 12 21.07 -14.49 8.03
CA GLY A 12 20.76 -14.53 9.43
C GLY A 12 21.80 -13.87 10.31
N ASN A 13 21.33 -13.06 11.22
CA ASN A 13 21.84 -12.97 12.56
C ASN A 13 20.65 -13.29 13.47
N GLU A 14 20.72 -14.40 14.17
CA GLU A 14 19.79 -14.74 15.24
C GLU A 14 19.93 -13.64 16.29
N ASP A 15 18.83 -12.97 16.61
CA ASP A 15 18.52 -12.14 17.78
C ASP A 15 17.90 -10.76 17.45
N THR A 16 16.91 -10.71 16.57
CA THR A 16 15.88 -9.69 16.68
C THR A 16 14.55 -10.30 16.29
N VAL A 17 13.67 -10.45 17.26
CA VAL A 17 12.26 -10.71 17.04
C VAL A 17 11.75 -9.49 16.25
N ASP A 18 11.56 -9.67 14.95
CA ASP A 18 10.90 -8.69 14.10
C ASP A 18 9.43 -8.59 14.60
N ASP A 19 9.07 -7.51 15.25
CA ASP A 19 7.74 -7.25 15.79
C ASP A 19 6.65 -7.08 14.71
N GLY A 20 6.94 -7.49 13.46
CA GLY A 20 6.03 -7.37 12.33
C GLY A 20 5.80 -5.93 11.87
N ASN A 21 6.21 -4.94 12.66
CA ASN A 21 6.12 -3.52 12.33
C ASN A 21 7.31 -3.07 11.45
N SER A 22 8.33 -3.90 11.37
CA SER A 22 9.59 -3.58 10.71
C SER A 22 9.51 -3.57 9.18
N LEU A 23 8.50 -4.16 8.55
CA LEU A 23 8.34 -4.25 7.10
C LEU A 23 7.27 -3.30 6.54
N ASN A 24 7.02 -2.17 7.19
CA ASN A 24 5.99 -1.24 6.75
C ASN A 24 6.56 -0.10 5.89
N TRP A 25 5.97 0.09 4.72
CA TRP A 25 6.07 1.23 3.82
C TRP A 25 4.66 1.54 3.32
N SER A 26 3.76 1.88 4.27
CA SER A 26 2.31 1.81 4.09
C SER A 26 1.70 2.99 3.33
N LEU A 27 2.54 3.95 2.90
CA LEU A 27 2.11 5.10 2.09
C LEU A 27 3.24 5.57 1.18
N PHE A 28 2.91 6.48 0.26
CA PHE A 28 3.90 7.07 -0.64
C PHE A 28 5.04 7.70 0.14
N ARG A 29 6.30 7.37 -0.22
CA ARG A 29 7.54 7.79 0.44
C ARG A 29 7.71 7.35 1.88
N GLY A 30 6.92 6.38 2.37
CA GLY A 30 7.13 5.61 3.59
C GLY A 30 6.60 6.23 4.87
N ASP A 31 6.53 7.55 4.98
CA ASP A 31 6.09 8.26 6.19
C ASP A 31 5.20 9.48 5.86
N ALA A 32 4.49 9.99 6.87
CA ALA A 32 3.56 11.13 6.71
C ALA A 32 4.26 12.45 6.33
N SER A 33 5.56 12.58 6.63
CA SER A 33 6.39 13.72 6.21
C SER A 33 6.87 13.60 4.77
N LEU A 34 6.57 12.46 4.12
CA LEU A 34 6.98 12.15 2.76
C LEU A 34 8.51 12.23 2.58
N SER A 35 9.27 11.80 3.59
CA SER A 35 10.74 11.90 3.61
C SER A 35 11.40 11.03 2.55
N GLY A 36 10.81 9.88 2.24
CA GLY A 36 11.40 8.87 1.36
C GLY A 36 12.65 8.23 1.93
N TYR A 37 12.82 8.29 3.24
CA TYR A 37 13.99 7.80 3.96
C TYR A 37 13.67 6.58 4.80
N THR A 38 14.64 5.69 4.94
CA THR A 38 14.64 4.59 5.91
C THR A 38 16.03 4.46 6.51
N ASP A 39 16.12 4.13 7.77
CA ASP A 39 17.36 3.81 8.49
C ASP A 39 17.85 2.37 8.23
N ARG A 40 17.06 1.60 7.47
CA ARG A 40 17.39 0.21 7.14
C ARG A 40 18.47 0.12 6.09
N SER A 41 19.41 -0.77 6.30
CA SER A 41 20.40 -1.11 5.30
C SER A 41 19.84 -2.11 4.30
N LEU A 42 20.14 -1.90 3.02
CA LEU A 42 19.87 -2.89 1.99
C LEU A 42 20.84 -4.07 2.11
N PRO A 43 20.38 -5.29 1.79
CA PRO A 43 21.27 -6.44 1.74
C PRO A 43 22.37 -6.23 0.70
N LYS A 44 23.60 -6.67 1.01
CA LYS A 44 24.74 -6.54 0.09
C LYS A 44 24.55 -7.30 -1.23
N LYS A 45 23.75 -8.35 -1.19
CA LYS A 45 23.42 -9.20 -2.35
C LYS A 45 21.91 -9.45 -2.35
N PRO A 46 21.11 -8.55 -2.95
CA PRO A 46 19.67 -8.77 -3.04
C PRO A 46 19.37 -9.95 -3.96
N SER A 47 18.36 -10.74 -3.60
CA SER A 47 17.83 -11.83 -4.42
C SER A 47 16.33 -11.60 -4.69
N LEU A 48 15.88 -12.06 -5.85
CA LEU A 48 14.44 -12.02 -6.19
C LEU A 48 13.73 -13.10 -5.39
N LEU A 49 12.78 -12.73 -4.53
CA LEU A 49 11.96 -13.67 -3.77
C LEU A 49 10.82 -14.22 -4.63
N TRP A 50 10.08 -13.32 -5.26
CA TRP A 50 8.96 -13.68 -6.12
C TRP A 50 8.70 -12.63 -7.19
N SER A 51 7.89 -12.99 -8.16
CA SER A 51 7.38 -12.07 -9.18
C SER A 51 5.93 -12.41 -9.48
N TYR A 52 5.08 -11.40 -9.58
CA TYR A 52 3.66 -11.55 -9.87
C TYR A 52 3.27 -10.86 -11.18
N LYS A 53 2.44 -11.52 -11.99
CA LYS A 53 1.95 -10.99 -13.26
C LYS A 53 0.46 -10.70 -13.14
N SER A 54 0.09 -9.44 -12.96
CA SER A 54 -1.31 -9.01 -12.92
C SER A 54 -2.01 -9.04 -14.29
N GLY A 55 -1.23 -9.09 -15.38
CA GLY A 55 -1.77 -9.04 -16.74
C GLY A 55 -2.18 -7.64 -17.21
N VAL A 56 -2.24 -6.66 -16.31
CA VAL A 56 -2.63 -5.27 -16.57
C VAL A 56 -1.47 -4.33 -16.25
N ARG A 57 -1.39 -3.21 -16.96
CA ARG A 57 -0.36 -2.21 -16.71
C ARG A 57 -0.57 -1.55 -15.35
N THR A 58 0.47 -1.53 -14.55
CA THR A 58 0.57 -0.79 -13.29
C THR A 58 1.36 0.50 -13.51
N VAL A 59 0.89 1.61 -12.95
CA VAL A 59 1.57 2.91 -12.95
C VAL A 59 1.77 3.45 -11.53
N SER A 60 1.02 2.94 -10.56
CA SER A 60 1.21 3.26 -9.14
C SER A 60 2.41 2.50 -8.56
N SER A 61 3.11 3.11 -7.61
CA SER A 61 4.13 2.41 -6.83
C SER A 61 3.46 1.47 -5.83
N PRO A 62 4.06 0.31 -5.53
CA PRO A 62 3.57 -0.55 -4.46
C PRO A 62 3.86 0.07 -3.08
N ILE A 63 3.05 -0.32 -2.12
CA ILE A 63 3.29 -0.10 -0.68
C ILE A 63 3.40 -1.45 0.01
N VAL A 64 4.00 -1.48 1.20
CA VAL A 64 4.09 -2.69 2.02
C VAL A 64 3.46 -2.41 3.38
N HIS A 65 2.54 -3.27 3.80
CA HIS A 65 1.90 -3.20 5.10
C HIS A 65 1.78 -4.60 5.70
N GLN A 66 2.34 -4.80 6.89
CA GLN A 66 2.33 -6.09 7.60
C GLN A 66 2.73 -7.28 6.72
N GLY A 67 3.85 -7.12 5.98
CA GLY A 67 4.37 -8.16 5.11
C GLY A 67 3.59 -8.41 3.81
N THR A 68 2.52 -7.68 3.55
CA THR A 68 1.76 -7.74 2.30
C THR A 68 2.10 -6.55 1.41
N THR A 69 2.40 -6.81 0.15
CA THR A 69 2.64 -5.78 -0.87
C THR A 69 1.34 -5.46 -1.59
N TYR A 70 0.90 -4.19 -1.53
CA TYR A 70 -0.31 -3.71 -2.18
C TYR A 70 0.02 -2.78 -3.34
N TRP A 71 -0.71 -2.88 -4.43
CA TRP A 71 -0.67 -1.93 -5.55
C TRP A 71 -1.99 -1.92 -6.31
N CYS A 72 -2.17 -0.92 -7.17
CA CYS A 72 -3.32 -0.81 -8.06
C CYS A 72 -2.89 -0.88 -9.52
N ASP A 73 -3.74 -1.40 -10.38
CA ASP A 73 -3.54 -1.38 -11.82
C ASP A 73 -4.46 -0.37 -12.54
N LYS A 74 -4.23 -0.18 -13.83
CA LYS A 74 -5.00 0.80 -14.64
C LYS A 74 -6.46 0.42 -14.88
N LYS A 75 -6.90 -0.77 -14.52
CA LYS A 75 -8.31 -1.17 -14.56
C LYS A 75 -9.01 -0.99 -13.22
N GLY A 76 -8.26 -0.63 -12.15
CA GLY A 76 -8.80 -0.44 -10.82
C GLY A 76 -8.76 -1.67 -9.93
N HIS A 77 -8.08 -2.73 -10.35
CA HIS A 77 -7.84 -3.85 -9.44
C HIS A 77 -6.79 -3.48 -8.40
N ILE A 78 -7.09 -3.73 -7.15
CA ILE A 78 -6.18 -3.64 -6.02
C ILE A 78 -5.71 -5.05 -5.71
N TRP A 79 -4.40 -5.25 -5.73
CA TRP A 79 -3.75 -6.51 -5.44
C TRP A 79 -3.05 -6.45 -4.10
N GLY A 80 -3.08 -7.55 -3.35
CA GLY A 80 -2.25 -7.76 -2.15
C GLY A 80 -1.56 -9.11 -2.24
N ILE A 81 -0.23 -9.10 -2.23
CA ILE A 81 0.60 -10.30 -2.34
C ILE A 81 1.47 -10.43 -1.09
N ASP A 82 1.48 -11.60 -0.50
CA ASP A 82 2.28 -11.89 0.70
C ASP A 82 3.78 -12.07 0.40
N LEU A 83 4.57 -12.32 1.44
CA LEU A 83 6.02 -12.55 1.33
C LEU A 83 6.38 -13.82 0.55
N LYS A 84 5.44 -14.74 0.35
CA LYS A 84 5.64 -15.98 -0.42
C LYS A 84 5.30 -15.79 -1.91
N GLY A 85 4.73 -14.63 -2.29
CA GLY A 85 4.28 -14.38 -3.64
C GLY A 85 2.84 -14.83 -3.91
N GLU A 86 2.08 -15.19 -2.86
CA GLU A 86 0.70 -15.65 -2.97
C GLU A 86 -0.28 -14.48 -2.87
N PRO A 87 -1.36 -14.46 -3.68
CA PRO A 87 -2.38 -13.44 -3.60
C PRO A 87 -3.24 -13.64 -2.35
N VAL A 88 -3.22 -12.65 -1.43
CA VAL A 88 -3.96 -12.67 -0.18
C VAL A 88 -5.08 -11.62 -0.12
N PHE A 89 -5.02 -10.61 -1.00
CA PHE A 89 -6.03 -9.58 -1.11
C PHE A 89 -6.32 -9.26 -2.58
N GLY A 90 -7.58 -9.06 -2.91
CA GLY A 90 -8.05 -8.59 -4.21
C GLY A 90 -9.33 -7.78 -4.04
N TYR A 91 -9.39 -6.61 -4.70
CA TYR A 91 -10.56 -5.74 -4.73
C TYR A 91 -10.66 -5.06 -6.10
N ASP A 92 -11.87 -4.89 -6.62
CA ASP A 92 -12.10 -4.23 -7.90
C ASP A 92 -12.90 -2.94 -7.69
N LEU A 93 -12.32 -1.81 -8.11
CA LEU A 93 -12.96 -0.50 -8.05
C LEU A 93 -13.78 -0.20 -9.30
N ASP A 94 -13.66 -1.06 -10.33
CA ASP A 94 -14.33 -0.90 -11.64
C ASP A 94 -14.08 0.48 -12.30
N THR A 95 -12.93 1.08 -11.96
CA THR A 95 -12.53 2.40 -12.49
C THR A 95 -11.01 2.53 -12.51
N PRO A 96 -10.42 3.23 -13.50
CA PRO A 96 -8.97 3.39 -13.57
C PRO A 96 -8.38 4.08 -12.34
N VAL A 97 -7.22 3.57 -11.87
CA VAL A 97 -6.45 4.12 -10.75
C VAL A 97 -5.02 4.39 -11.18
N GLU A 98 -4.51 5.57 -10.82
CA GLU A 98 -3.10 5.97 -10.98
C GLU A 98 -2.46 6.36 -9.65
N ALA A 99 -3.27 6.68 -8.65
CA ALA A 99 -2.81 7.00 -7.31
C ALA A 99 -2.12 5.80 -6.64
N ILE A 100 -1.16 6.09 -5.77
CA ILE A 100 -0.55 5.08 -4.90
C ILE A 100 -1.48 4.89 -3.71
N PRO A 101 -1.84 3.65 -3.32
CA PRO A 101 -2.68 3.43 -2.14
C PRO A 101 -1.94 3.81 -0.86
N MET A 102 -2.69 4.07 0.19
CA MET A 102 -2.19 4.21 1.56
C MET A 102 -2.94 3.22 2.45
N VAL A 103 -2.23 2.57 3.36
CA VAL A 103 -2.86 1.75 4.41
C VAL A 103 -2.60 2.38 5.77
N TYR A 104 -3.65 2.53 6.55
CA TYR A 104 -3.60 2.97 7.94
C TYR A 104 -4.71 2.27 8.73
N ASP A 105 -4.36 1.68 9.88
CA ASP A 105 -5.30 0.99 10.77
C ASP A 105 -6.20 -0.03 10.06
N SER A 106 -5.58 -0.95 9.29
CA SER A 106 -6.26 -1.98 8.48
C SER A 106 -7.27 -1.44 7.45
N VAL A 107 -7.17 -0.16 7.09
CA VAL A 107 -7.99 0.48 6.05
C VAL A 107 -7.09 0.94 4.90
N LEU A 108 -7.45 0.55 3.68
CA LEU A 108 -6.80 1.01 2.47
C LEU A 108 -7.54 2.22 1.92
N TYR A 109 -6.81 3.31 1.72
CA TYR A 109 -7.30 4.56 1.14
C TYR A 109 -6.75 4.73 -0.26
N ILE A 110 -7.62 5.12 -1.22
CA ILE A 110 -7.24 5.24 -2.62
C ILE A 110 -8.02 6.35 -3.34
N GLY A 111 -7.28 7.18 -4.08
CA GLY A 111 -7.86 8.15 -5.01
C GLY A 111 -8.12 7.51 -6.37
N ARG A 112 -9.23 7.86 -7.00
CA ARG A 112 -9.70 7.28 -8.26
C ARG A 112 -9.81 8.36 -9.35
N LEU A 113 -9.62 7.96 -10.62
CA LEU A 113 -9.72 8.90 -11.74
C LEU A 113 -11.16 9.34 -12.06
N ASP A 114 -12.17 8.69 -11.52
CA ASP A 114 -13.56 9.11 -11.59
C ASP A 114 -13.93 10.19 -10.54
N GLY A 115 -12.96 10.65 -9.75
CA GLY A 115 -13.15 11.74 -8.79
C GLY A 115 -13.58 11.28 -7.39
N TRP A 116 -13.50 10.01 -7.11
CA TRP A 116 -13.83 9.48 -5.77
C TRP A 116 -12.59 9.13 -4.96
N MET A 117 -12.63 9.40 -3.69
CA MET A 117 -11.75 8.85 -2.67
C MET A 117 -12.46 7.71 -1.97
N SER A 118 -11.85 6.53 -1.90
CA SER A 118 -12.43 5.34 -1.29
C SER A 118 -11.62 4.88 -0.10
N ALA A 119 -12.31 4.41 0.95
CA ALA A 119 -11.72 3.69 2.08
C ALA A 119 -12.27 2.26 2.11
N ILE A 120 -11.38 1.28 2.14
CA ILE A 120 -11.70 -0.14 2.00
C ILE A 120 -11.10 -0.88 3.18
N SER A 121 -11.90 -1.67 3.89
CA SER A 121 -11.42 -2.55 4.95
C SER A 121 -10.56 -3.68 4.37
N LEU A 122 -9.36 -3.86 4.89
CA LEU A 122 -8.51 -4.99 4.52
C LEU A 122 -9.01 -6.32 5.08
N GLU A 123 -9.76 -6.27 6.18
CA GLU A 123 -10.30 -7.46 6.85
C GLU A 123 -11.58 -7.95 6.17
N SER A 124 -12.62 -7.09 6.14
CA SER A 124 -13.92 -7.47 5.56
C SER A 124 -13.97 -7.39 4.05
N ARG A 125 -13.05 -6.63 3.42
CA ARG A 125 -13.02 -6.31 1.99
C ARG A 125 -14.23 -5.50 1.53
N ASP A 126 -14.85 -4.76 2.46
CA ASP A 126 -15.96 -3.87 2.15
C ASP A 126 -15.47 -2.44 1.96
N THR A 127 -16.19 -1.68 1.13
CA THR A 127 -16.05 -0.23 1.11
C THR A 127 -16.65 0.35 2.38
N LEU A 128 -15.83 1.00 3.20
CA LEU A 128 -16.28 1.67 4.42
C LEU A 128 -16.96 2.99 4.10
N TRP A 129 -16.37 3.76 3.17
CA TRP A 129 -16.96 4.99 2.65
C TRP A 129 -16.36 5.38 1.31
N ASN A 130 -17.09 6.21 0.57
CA ASN A 130 -16.63 6.92 -0.61
C ASN A 130 -16.90 8.42 -0.42
N PHE A 131 -15.97 9.25 -0.89
CA PHE A 131 -16.10 10.71 -0.89
C PHE A 131 -15.84 11.25 -2.29
N GLU A 132 -16.81 12.01 -2.83
CA GLU A 132 -16.72 12.63 -4.16
C GLU A 132 -15.99 13.98 -4.08
N THR A 133 -14.97 14.16 -4.92
CA THR A 133 -14.13 15.37 -4.95
C THR A 133 -14.37 16.25 -6.15
N MET A 134 -15.30 15.89 -7.04
CA MET A 134 -15.64 16.60 -8.27
C MET A 134 -14.50 16.71 -9.31
N GLY A 135 -13.41 15.98 -9.14
CA GLY A 135 -12.27 15.96 -10.05
C GLY A 135 -11.42 14.71 -9.91
N GLN A 136 -10.67 14.34 -10.93
CA GLN A 136 -9.79 13.18 -10.92
C GLN A 136 -8.76 13.26 -9.79
N ILE A 137 -8.55 12.13 -9.08
CA ILE A 137 -7.53 12.02 -8.05
C ILE A 137 -6.42 11.09 -8.57
N SER A 138 -5.31 11.67 -9.00
CA SER A 138 -4.08 10.96 -9.38
C SER A 138 -3.01 10.99 -8.30
N ALA A 139 -3.17 11.86 -7.30
CA ALA A 139 -2.25 11.98 -6.17
C ALA A 139 -2.51 10.89 -5.12
N SER A 140 -1.43 10.51 -4.44
CA SER A 140 -1.51 9.54 -3.34
C SER A 140 -2.09 10.19 -2.10
N PRO A 141 -2.98 9.50 -1.36
CA PRO A 141 -3.44 9.97 -0.06
C PRO A 141 -2.27 10.05 0.93
N ASN A 142 -2.38 10.97 1.86
CA ASN A 142 -1.48 11.11 2.99
C ASN A 142 -2.30 11.36 4.25
N ARG A 143 -1.70 11.12 5.43
CA ARG A 143 -2.32 11.40 6.71
C ARG A 143 -1.57 12.48 7.45
N VAL A 144 -2.30 13.29 8.19
CA VAL A 144 -1.75 14.23 9.14
C VAL A 144 -2.29 13.86 10.53
N GLY A 145 -1.40 13.63 11.49
CA GLY A 145 -1.77 13.49 12.90
C GLY A 145 -1.96 14.88 13.49
N PHE A 146 -3.10 15.14 14.11
CA PHE A 146 -3.27 16.30 14.97
C PHE A 146 -2.99 15.87 16.42
N GLU A 147 -1.95 16.41 17.05
CA GLU A 147 -1.83 16.35 18.49
C GLU A 147 -2.85 17.33 19.09
N GLY A 148 -4.02 16.82 19.42
CA GLY A 148 -5.11 17.62 19.96
C GLY A 148 -6.04 16.77 20.78
N SER A 149 -6.06 17.03 22.09
CA SER A 149 -7.10 16.73 23.10
C SER A 149 -8.11 15.63 22.78
N GLU A 150 -8.28 14.72 23.73
CA GLU A 150 -9.34 13.72 23.86
C GLU A 150 -10.61 14.06 23.05
N GLY A 151 -10.88 13.31 21.99
CA GLY A 151 -12.14 13.41 21.25
C GLY A 151 -12.10 13.25 19.74
N ASP A 152 -11.01 12.83 19.12
CA ASP A 152 -10.95 12.69 17.66
C ASP A 152 -11.82 11.53 17.15
N ARG A 153 -13.08 11.89 16.88
CA ARG A 153 -13.89 11.16 15.91
C ARG A 153 -13.53 11.70 14.53
N VAL A 154 -12.87 10.87 13.72
CA VAL A 154 -12.80 11.09 12.28
C VAL A 154 -14.24 11.05 11.76
N ARG A 155 -14.75 12.19 11.33
CA ARG A 155 -16.03 12.30 10.62
C ARG A 155 -15.76 12.30 9.13
#